data_98c0cd727f407fb9da971e24219b79a2
#
_entry.id   98c0cd727f407fb9da971e24219b79a2
#
_cell.length_a   1.000
_cell.length_b   1.000
_cell.length_c   1.000
_cell.angle_alpha   90.00
_cell.angle_beta   90.00
_cell.angle_gamma   90.00
#
_symmetry.space_group_name_H-M   'P 1'
#
loop_
_entity.id
_entity.type
_entity.pdbx_description
1 polymer ?
#
loop_
_entity_poly.entity_id
_entity_poly.type
_entity_poly.pdbx_seq_one_letter_code
_entity_poly.pdbx_strand_id
1 'polypeptide(L)'
;MKNKHVFMSLVLVVLAISVAFIGCKKDPEDLKLNTLVAGTIDLNAATAPNTVPLNPTIVATFNVDVDPLTAIAANITLTQNYDAANIALTITVSGKTITIVPTTPLSSGALYDLKFLAGLKSTDNKALTAITRTFTTAGTFAPAGVKAHWKFEDNANDAVGTYNPLANGIVEITYTASRNTAAGKAATFNGTTSIIEIPNADVLINTKNFTMSFWVKAEDQGKGHFVIGLGAFLGLQFEMFGNFEGAKFAIRYELADGTTDSEDMWFPSDATFNGNDGWQGWDFAKAITAANMIAMLKDKWLHVTYTYNGDARKGTLYYNGEKMKSFDFNLWPTADPKRGVKGMKYGGVMPDVKNEMAFGFIQSRAGTMWATEPWGGYTFPGANHFKGQLDDIRIFHKVLTQVEITLMYNSEKP
;
A
#
# COMPACT_ATOMS: atom_id res chain seq x y z
N MET A 1 -93.23 -24.93 8.40
CA MET A 1 -92.37 -24.30 7.38
C MET A 1 -91.63 -23.04 7.91
N LYS A 2 -91.88 -22.53 9.10
CA LYS A 2 -91.15 -21.33 9.66
C LYS A 2 -89.75 -21.56 10.18
N ASN A 3 -89.36 -22.79 10.56
CA ASN A 3 -88.04 -23.09 11.14
C ASN A 3 -86.91 -23.31 10.14
N LYS A 4 -87.19 -23.58 8.86
CA LYS A 4 -86.13 -23.74 7.83
C LYS A 4 -85.44 -22.37 7.38
N HIS A 5 -86.24 -21.31 7.39
CA HIS A 5 -85.74 -20.02 7.00
C HIS A 5 -84.83 -19.36 8.07
N VAL A 6 -85.15 -19.61 9.36
CA VAL A 6 -84.31 -19.15 10.47
C VAL A 6 -82.94 -19.85 10.50
N PHE A 7 -82.93 -21.14 10.23
CA PHE A 7 -81.69 -21.93 10.20
C PHE A 7 -80.78 -21.51 9.02
N MET A 8 -81.44 -21.31 7.86
CA MET A 8 -80.72 -20.87 6.68
C MET A 8 -80.14 -19.42 6.81
N SER A 9 -80.86 -18.52 7.50
CA SER A 9 -80.40 -17.17 7.80
C SER A 9 -79.23 -17.20 8.84
N LEU A 10 -79.27 -18.09 9.82
CA LEU A 10 -78.26 -18.24 10.83
C LEU A 10 -76.91 -18.81 10.22
N VAL A 11 -77.04 -19.76 9.30
CA VAL A 11 -75.90 -20.34 8.59
C VAL A 11 -75.27 -19.32 7.66
N LEU A 12 -76.05 -18.48 6.98
CA LEU A 12 -75.49 -17.37 6.11
C LEU A 12 -74.81 -16.29 6.94
N VAL A 13 -75.33 -15.97 8.15
CA VAL A 13 -74.66 -14.97 9.02
C VAL A 13 -73.36 -15.53 9.60
N VAL A 14 -73.29 -16.80 9.96
CA VAL A 14 -72.04 -17.46 10.43
C VAL A 14 -71.04 -17.59 9.31
N LEU A 15 -71.48 -17.86 8.06
CA LEU A 15 -70.59 -17.90 6.90
C LEU A 15 -70.07 -16.46 6.54
N ALA A 16 -70.88 -15.43 6.66
CA ALA A 16 -70.48 -14.03 6.43
C ALA A 16 -69.53 -13.51 7.49
N ILE A 17 -69.65 -13.95 8.76
CA ILE A 17 -68.72 -13.59 9.83
C ILE A 17 -67.37 -14.34 9.68
N SER A 18 -67.38 -15.57 9.17
CA SER A 18 -66.12 -16.32 8.93
C SER A 18 -65.30 -15.77 7.74
N VAL A 19 -65.88 -15.07 6.77
CA VAL A 19 -65.20 -14.44 5.67
C VAL A 19 -64.64 -13.04 6.05
N ALA A 20 -65.22 -12.38 7.09
CA ALA A 20 -64.74 -11.06 7.55
C ALA A 20 -63.43 -11.07 8.34
N PHE A 21 -62.92 -12.28 8.72
CA PHE A 21 -61.61 -12.44 9.40
C PHE A 21 -60.47 -12.93 8.49
N ILE A 22 -60.68 -13.03 7.18
CA ILE A 22 -59.57 -13.11 6.23
C ILE A 22 -59.06 -11.70 6.00
N GLY A 23 -58.46 -11.09 7.03
CA GLY A 23 -57.68 -9.88 6.85
C GLY A 23 -56.61 -10.20 5.82
N CYS A 24 -56.51 -9.43 4.75
CA CYS A 24 -55.38 -9.42 3.85
C CYS A 24 -54.11 -9.30 4.71
N LYS A 25 -53.45 -10.40 5.06
CA LYS A 25 -52.07 -10.33 5.54
C LYS A 25 -51.28 -9.78 4.37
N LYS A 26 -50.86 -8.55 4.51
CA LYS A 26 -49.85 -7.98 3.57
C LYS A 26 -48.69 -8.96 3.54
N ASP A 27 -48.29 -9.39 2.35
CA ASP A 27 -47.14 -10.27 2.22
C ASP A 27 -45.94 -9.62 2.94
N PRO A 28 -45.18 -10.43 3.73
CA PRO A 28 -44.01 -9.89 4.43
C PRO A 28 -43.05 -9.24 3.46
N GLU A 29 -42.60 -8.04 3.79
CA GLU A 29 -41.63 -7.29 2.99
C GLU A 29 -40.25 -7.92 3.10
N ASP A 30 -39.49 -7.93 1.99
CA ASP A 30 -38.10 -8.33 1.99
C ASP A 30 -37.28 -7.43 2.91
N LEU A 31 -36.29 -8.00 3.59
CA LEU A 31 -35.36 -7.25 4.42
C LEU A 31 -34.44 -6.38 3.52
N LYS A 32 -34.38 -5.07 3.77
CA LYS A 32 -33.58 -4.12 3.01
C LYS A 32 -32.85 -3.17 3.95
N LEU A 33 -31.58 -2.92 3.66
CA LEU A 33 -30.79 -1.90 4.34
C LEU A 33 -31.24 -0.51 3.88
N ASN A 34 -31.64 0.35 4.82
CA ASN A 34 -32.02 1.74 4.56
C ASN A 34 -30.83 2.69 4.76
N THR A 35 -30.19 2.60 5.93
CA THR A 35 -29.03 3.45 6.26
C THR A 35 -27.92 2.62 6.90
N LEU A 36 -26.67 3.05 6.70
CA LEU A 36 -25.51 2.47 7.34
C LEU A 36 -24.55 3.62 7.67
N VAL A 37 -24.30 3.87 8.94
CA VAL A 37 -23.49 5.01 9.37
C VAL A 37 -22.48 4.61 10.45
N ALA A 38 -21.33 5.29 10.49
CA ALA A 38 -20.38 5.27 11.59
C ALA A 38 -20.34 6.69 12.20
N GLY A 39 -21.11 6.91 13.27
CA GLY A 39 -21.39 8.25 13.77
C GLY A 39 -22.12 9.10 12.71
N THR A 40 -21.48 10.16 12.22
CA THR A 40 -22.01 11.02 11.15
C THR A 40 -21.59 10.60 9.74
N ILE A 41 -20.71 9.59 9.61
CA ILE A 41 -20.17 9.17 8.33
C ILE A 41 -21.08 8.13 7.68
N ASP A 42 -21.58 8.42 6.49
CA ASP A 42 -22.41 7.51 5.70
C ASP A 42 -21.54 6.45 5.02
N LEU A 43 -21.65 5.19 5.49
CA LEU A 43 -20.99 4.02 4.90
C LEU A 43 -21.78 3.44 3.71
N ASN A 44 -22.99 3.93 3.45
CA ASN A 44 -23.84 3.52 2.33
C ASN A 44 -23.74 4.50 1.13
N ALA A 45 -22.87 5.50 1.22
CA ALA A 45 -22.62 6.48 0.17
C ALA A 45 -22.06 5.81 -1.11
N ALA A 46 -22.27 6.47 -2.26
CA ALA A 46 -21.77 6.01 -3.56
C ALA A 46 -20.23 5.91 -3.61
N THR A 47 -19.53 6.77 -2.86
CA THR A 47 -18.07 6.72 -2.70
C THR A 47 -17.72 6.22 -1.30
N ALA A 48 -16.83 5.24 -1.21
CA ALA A 48 -16.36 4.71 0.05
C ALA A 48 -15.71 5.81 0.91
N PRO A 49 -16.15 6.02 2.15
CA PRO A 49 -15.56 7.04 3.03
C PRO A 49 -14.16 6.64 3.49
N ASN A 50 -13.31 7.64 3.78
CA ASN A 50 -11.89 7.44 4.10
C ASN A 50 -11.44 8.03 5.45
N THR A 51 -12.38 8.39 6.32
CA THR A 51 -12.09 9.02 7.62
C THR A 51 -12.81 8.37 8.78
N VAL A 52 -13.16 7.07 8.65
CA VAL A 52 -13.87 6.34 9.71
C VAL A 52 -12.99 6.23 10.95
N PRO A 53 -13.48 6.56 12.16
CA PRO A 53 -12.70 6.43 13.40
C PRO A 53 -12.19 5.00 13.62
N LEU A 54 -11.09 4.86 14.36
CA LEU A 54 -10.50 3.54 14.69
C LEU A 54 -11.40 2.69 15.61
N ASN A 55 -12.27 3.34 16.39
CA ASN A 55 -13.26 2.68 17.26
C ASN A 55 -14.68 3.08 16.81
N PRO A 56 -15.14 2.64 15.64
CA PRO A 56 -16.43 3.06 15.14
C PRO A 56 -17.56 2.32 15.85
N THR A 57 -18.64 3.04 16.18
CA THR A 57 -19.95 2.41 16.39
C THR A 57 -20.70 2.50 15.08
N ILE A 58 -20.87 1.37 14.41
CA ILE A 58 -21.55 1.27 13.13
C ILE A 58 -23.02 0.93 13.38
N VAL A 59 -23.93 1.71 12.81
CA VAL A 59 -25.37 1.53 12.94
C VAL A 59 -25.99 1.27 11.57
N ALA A 60 -26.61 0.10 11.42
CA ALA A 60 -27.37 -0.30 10.24
C ALA A 60 -28.86 -0.27 10.56
N THR A 61 -29.66 0.48 9.77
CA THR A 61 -31.13 0.55 9.92
C THR A 61 -31.81 -0.11 8.72
N PHE A 62 -32.75 -0.97 9.01
CA PHE A 62 -33.52 -1.74 8.01
C PHE A 62 -34.96 -1.24 7.89
N ASN A 63 -35.66 -1.65 6.81
CA ASN A 63 -37.06 -1.31 6.58
C ASN A 63 -38.05 -2.04 7.53
N VAL A 64 -37.70 -3.25 7.98
CA VAL A 64 -38.49 -4.09 8.89
C VAL A 64 -37.62 -4.63 10.03
N ASP A 65 -38.24 -5.23 11.05
CA ASP A 65 -37.54 -5.76 12.23
C ASP A 65 -36.62 -6.93 11.84
N VAL A 66 -35.43 -6.92 12.37
CA VAL A 66 -34.40 -7.95 12.17
C VAL A 66 -34.59 -9.06 13.19
N ASP A 67 -34.50 -10.32 12.76
CA ASP A 67 -34.43 -11.48 13.65
C ASP A 67 -33.06 -11.51 14.36
N PRO A 68 -32.99 -11.27 15.70
CA PRO A 68 -31.76 -11.27 16.46
C PRO A 68 -30.96 -12.56 16.36
N LEU A 69 -31.59 -13.70 16.13
CA LEU A 69 -30.93 -14.99 16.03
C LEU A 69 -30.12 -15.14 14.75
N THR A 70 -30.42 -14.31 13.74
CA THR A 70 -29.70 -14.30 12.46
C THR A 70 -28.60 -13.22 12.38
N ALA A 71 -28.59 -12.26 13.29
CA ALA A 71 -27.60 -11.18 13.34
C ALA A 71 -26.33 -11.62 14.11
N ILE A 72 -25.62 -12.55 13.54
CA ILE A 72 -24.43 -13.20 14.11
C ILE A 72 -23.20 -13.00 13.24
N ALA A 73 -22.00 -13.26 13.77
CA ALA A 73 -20.72 -13.11 13.07
C ALA A 73 -20.61 -13.93 11.77
N ALA A 74 -21.42 -15.00 11.62
CA ALA A 74 -21.48 -15.75 10.36
C ALA A 74 -22.21 -14.98 9.24
N ASN A 75 -23.09 -14.03 9.57
CA ASN A 75 -23.91 -13.27 8.64
C ASN A 75 -23.52 -11.78 8.55
N ILE A 76 -22.74 -11.28 9.52
CA ILE A 76 -22.23 -9.91 9.54
C ILE A 76 -20.73 -10.00 9.81
N THR A 77 -19.91 -9.67 8.80
CA THR A 77 -18.45 -9.77 8.89
C THR A 77 -17.80 -8.43 8.58
N LEU A 78 -16.74 -8.11 9.31
CA LEU A 78 -15.84 -7.02 9.01
C LEU A 78 -14.44 -7.60 8.74
N THR A 79 -13.91 -7.37 7.56
CA THR A 79 -12.64 -7.95 7.12
C THR A 79 -11.67 -6.83 6.74
N GLN A 80 -10.44 -6.91 7.24
CA GLN A 80 -9.36 -6.03 6.81
C GLN A 80 -8.91 -6.46 5.40
N ASN A 81 -8.97 -5.54 4.44
CA ASN A 81 -8.87 -5.89 3.02
C ASN A 81 -7.47 -6.41 2.62
N TYR A 82 -6.39 -5.81 3.15
CA TYR A 82 -5.03 -6.09 2.69
C TYR A 82 -4.46 -7.45 3.13
N ASP A 83 -4.99 -8.06 4.19
CA ASP A 83 -4.53 -9.34 4.73
C ASP A 83 -5.66 -10.34 4.96
N ALA A 84 -6.89 -9.95 4.61
CA ALA A 84 -8.12 -10.71 4.79
C ALA A 84 -8.41 -11.10 6.26
N ALA A 85 -7.82 -10.39 7.24
CA ALA A 85 -8.05 -10.66 8.65
C ALA A 85 -9.49 -10.31 9.04
N ASN A 86 -10.18 -11.27 9.66
CA ASN A 86 -11.51 -11.04 10.23
C ASN A 86 -11.40 -10.28 11.55
N ILE A 87 -12.20 -9.23 11.69
CA ILE A 87 -12.31 -8.42 12.90
C ILE A 87 -13.47 -8.95 13.75
N ALA A 88 -13.18 -9.26 15.01
CA ALA A 88 -14.22 -9.68 15.95
C ALA A 88 -15.17 -8.52 16.25
N LEU A 89 -16.48 -8.81 16.28
CA LEU A 89 -17.55 -7.81 16.40
C LEU A 89 -18.45 -8.11 17.59
N THR A 90 -18.84 -7.08 18.30
CA THR A 90 -20.04 -7.09 19.16
C THR A 90 -21.22 -6.61 18.33
N ILE A 91 -22.25 -7.44 18.21
CA ILE A 91 -23.44 -7.18 17.41
C ILE A 91 -24.66 -7.14 18.34
N THR A 92 -25.43 -6.06 18.27
CA THR A 92 -26.65 -5.88 19.07
C THR A 92 -27.81 -5.51 18.16
N VAL A 93 -28.99 -6.13 18.35
CA VAL A 93 -30.19 -5.86 17.56
C VAL A 93 -31.25 -5.19 18.44
N SER A 94 -31.89 -4.18 17.90
CA SER A 94 -33.06 -3.51 18.52
C SER A 94 -34.07 -3.14 17.41
N GLY A 95 -35.10 -3.98 17.24
CA GLY A 95 -36.11 -3.83 16.19
C GLY A 95 -35.46 -3.80 14.80
N LYS A 96 -35.56 -2.67 14.13
CA LYS A 96 -35.01 -2.44 12.78
C LYS A 96 -33.52 -2.07 12.75
N THR A 97 -32.86 -1.98 13.90
CA THR A 97 -31.51 -1.47 13.99
C THR A 97 -30.53 -2.55 14.46
N ILE A 98 -29.40 -2.65 13.78
CA ILE A 98 -28.23 -3.42 14.23
C ILE A 98 -27.12 -2.44 14.56
N THR A 99 -26.58 -2.55 15.78
CA THR A 99 -25.36 -1.86 16.19
C THR A 99 -24.20 -2.83 16.16
N ILE A 100 -23.12 -2.44 15.48
CA ILE A 100 -21.92 -3.24 15.25
C ILE A 100 -20.72 -2.46 15.81
N VAL A 101 -19.97 -3.08 16.71
CA VAL A 101 -18.77 -2.47 17.33
C VAL A 101 -17.61 -3.45 17.23
N PRO A 102 -16.48 -3.08 16.61
CA PRO A 102 -15.26 -3.87 16.67
C PRO A 102 -14.80 -4.07 18.11
N THR A 103 -14.37 -5.28 18.48
CA THR A 103 -13.92 -5.59 19.86
C THR A 103 -12.53 -5.03 20.18
N THR A 104 -11.76 -4.66 19.14
CA THR A 104 -10.45 -4.00 19.23
C THR A 104 -10.41 -2.83 18.25
N PRO A 105 -9.57 -1.80 18.52
CA PRO A 105 -9.39 -0.70 17.57
C PRO A 105 -8.98 -1.22 16.19
N LEU A 106 -9.54 -0.61 15.15
CA LEU A 106 -9.16 -0.86 13.76
C LEU A 106 -7.77 -0.27 13.48
N SER A 107 -7.07 -0.84 12.49
CA SER A 107 -5.79 -0.29 12.02
C SER A 107 -5.98 1.09 11.39
N SER A 108 -5.04 2.00 11.61
CA SER A 108 -5.04 3.35 11.07
C SER A 108 -4.85 3.34 9.54
N GLY A 109 -5.59 4.19 8.81
CA GLY A 109 -5.48 4.34 7.36
C GLY A 109 -5.77 3.07 6.55
N ALA A 110 -6.40 2.06 7.15
CA ALA A 110 -6.60 0.74 6.55
C ALA A 110 -7.99 0.61 5.91
N LEU A 111 -8.06 -0.18 4.84
CA LEU A 111 -9.29 -0.47 4.10
C LEU A 111 -10.00 -1.68 4.71
N TYR A 112 -11.32 -1.57 4.91
CA TYR A 112 -12.18 -2.60 5.47
C TYR A 112 -13.37 -2.90 4.57
N ASP A 113 -13.78 -4.18 4.55
CA ASP A 113 -15.00 -4.67 3.90
C ASP A 113 -16.00 -5.12 4.98
N LEU A 114 -17.10 -4.38 5.11
CA LEU A 114 -18.25 -4.77 5.94
C LEU A 114 -19.27 -5.49 5.06
N LYS A 115 -19.61 -6.72 5.43
CA LYS A 115 -20.55 -7.55 4.67
C LYS A 115 -21.73 -7.96 5.52
N PHE A 116 -22.92 -7.86 4.92
CA PHE A 116 -24.16 -8.45 5.40
C PHE A 116 -24.54 -9.55 4.41
N LEU A 117 -24.63 -10.78 4.87
CA LEU A 117 -24.89 -11.95 4.04
C LEU A 117 -26.39 -12.33 4.03
N ALA A 118 -26.80 -13.13 3.08
CA ALA A 118 -28.18 -13.57 2.91
C ALA A 118 -28.74 -14.43 4.09
N GLY A 119 -27.87 -14.87 5.01
CA GLY A 119 -28.28 -15.50 6.25
C GLY A 119 -28.94 -14.54 7.26
N LEU A 120 -28.75 -13.23 7.11
CA LEU A 120 -29.44 -12.19 7.89
C LEU A 120 -30.90 -12.10 7.43
N LYS A 121 -31.86 -12.19 8.35
CA LYS A 121 -33.29 -12.26 8.06
C LYS A 121 -34.10 -11.29 8.91
N SER A 122 -35.29 -10.95 8.42
CA SER A 122 -36.32 -10.29 9.22
C SER A 122 -37.01 -11.29 10.17
N THR A 123 -37.76 -10.76 11.14
CA THR A 123 -38.64 -11.54 12.03
C THR A 123 -39.67 -12.36 11.26
N ASP A 124 -40.02 -11.97 10.05
CA ASP A 124 -40.91 -12.72 9.13
C ASP A 124 -40.14 -13.70 8.23
N ASN A 125 -38.88 -14.06 8.58
CA ASN A 125 -37.99 -14.99 7.87
C ASN A 125 -37.66 -14.59 6.41
N LYS A 126 -37.72 -13.30 6.07
CA LYS A 126 -37.30 -12.78 4.77
C LYS A 126 -35.81 -12.47 4.78
N ALA A 127 -35.07 -13.05 3.86
CA ALA A 127 -33.61 -12.89 3.77
C ALA A 127 -33.21 -11.52 3.19
N LEU A 128 -32.07 -11.00 3.65
CA LEU A 128 -31.40 -9.86 3.03
C LEU A 128 -30.74 -10.30 1.72
N THR A 129 -30.83 -9.47 0.68
CA THR A 129 -29.90 -9.59 -0.45
C THR A 129 -28.50 -9.18 0.05
N ALA A 130 -27.48 -10.01 -0.16
CA ALA A 130 -26.14 -9.78 0.35
C ALA A 130 -25.61 -8.40 -0.08
N ILE A 131 -24.99 -7.69 0.86
CA ILE A 131 -24.47 -6.32 0.68
C ILE A 131 -23.03 -6.29 1.17
N THR A 132 -22.16 -5.64 0.40
CA THR A 132 -20.79 -5.28 0.83
C THR A 132 -20.65 -3.77 0.80
N ARG A 133 -20.01 -3.20 1.84
CA ARG A 133 -19.61 -1.80 1.90
C ARG A 133 -18.15 -1.73 2.32
N THR A 134 -17.40 -0.87 1.64
CA THR A 134 -16.00 -0.61 1.94
C THR A 134 -15.83 0.75 2.59
N PHE A 135 -14.86 0.86 3.49
CA PHE A 135 -14.44 2.14 4.06
C PHE A 135 -12.97 2.10 4.46
N THR A 136 -12.33 3.28 4.53
CA THR A 136 -10.98 3.42 5.06
C THR A 136 -11.03 4.18 6.39
N THR A 137 -10.25 3.70 7.35
CA THR A 137 -10.13 4.37 8.65
C THR A 137 -9.30 5.65 8.55
N ALA A 138 -9.49 6.55 9.51
CA ALA A 138 -8.69 7.75 9.63
C ALA A 138 -7.22 7.44 9.95
N GLY A 139 -6.32 8.38 9.61
CA GLY A 139 -4.89 8.33 9.92
C GLY A 139 -4.04 7.70 8.82
N THR A 140 -2.76 7.47 9.14
CA THR A 140 -1.75 6.98 8.20
C THR A 140 -1.63 5.46 8.30
N PHE A 141 -1.59 4.79 7.16
CA PHE A 141 -1.39 3.33 7.10
C PHE A 141 0.08 2.98 7.30
N ALA A 142 0.35 2.11 8.26
CA ALA A 142 1.69 1.62 8.57
C ALA A 142 1.75 0.09 8.48
N PRO A 143 2.30 -0.48 7.38
CA PRO A 143 2.45 -1.93 7.26
C PRO A 143 3.30 -2.50 8.40
N ALA A 144 2.90 -3.65 8.94
CA ALA A 144 3.68 -4.33 9.96
C ALA A 144 4.99 -4.92 9.42
N GLY A 145 6.01 -5.07 10.28
CA GLY A 145 7.27 -5.76 9.97
C GLY A 145 8.33 -4.89 9.32
N VAL A 146 8.28 -3.56 9.50
CA VAL A 146 9.35 -2.65 9.11
C VAL A 146 10.66 -3.03 9.80
N LYS A 147 11.77 -3.04 9.06
CA LYS A 147 13.13 -3.34 9.54
C LYS A 147 13.95 -2.09 9.82
N ALA A 148 13.74 -1.04 9.04
CA ALA A 148 14.32 0.28 9.24
C ALA A 148 13.35 1.35 8.75
N HIS A 149 13.30 2.52 9.43
CA HIS A 149 12.44 3.63 9.08
C HIS A 149 13.08 4.97 9.45
N TRP A 150 13.54 5.73 8.47
CA TRP A 150 14.07 7.08 8.63
C TRP A 150 12.98 8.10 8.31
N LYS A 151 12.51 8.79 9.35
CA LYS A 151 11.40 9.77 9.30
C LYS A 151 11.87 11.20 9.08
N PHE A 152 13.14 11.48 9.35
CA PHE A 152 13.77 12.81 9.22
C PHE A 152 13.12 13.95 10.04
N GLU A 153 12.51 13.61 11.19
CA GLU A 153 11.96 14.57 12.14
C GLU A 153 13.11 15.20 12.98
N ASP A 154 13.77 16.22 12.40
CA ASP A 154 14.94 16.92 12.96
C ASP A 154 16.18 16.05 13.22
N ASN A 155 16.20 14.83 12.72
CA ASN A 155 17.33 13.90 12.81
C ASN A 155 17.27 12.84 11.70
N ALA A 156 18.38 12.09 11.53
CA ALA A 156 18.49 10.99 10.59
C ALA A 156 18.49 9.61 11.29
N ASN A 157 17.96 9.51 12.50
CA ASN A 157 17.93 8.25 13.23
C ASN A 157 16.86 7.32 12.67
N ASP A 158 17.15 6.03 12.70
CA ASP A 158 16.19 4.98 12.43
C ASP A 158 15.16 4.89 13.57
N ALA A 159 13.90 5.11 13.25
CA ALA A 159 12.81 5.03 14.21
C ALA A 159 12.56 3.60 14.76
N VAL A 160 13.09 2.57 14.11
CA VAL A 160 13.14 1.18 14.61
C VAL A 160 14.34 0.99 15.55
N GLY A 161 15.39 1.83 15.42
CA GLY A 161 16.44 2.01 16.42
C GLY A 161 17.75 1.28 16.14
N THR A 162 17.93 0.64 14.99
CA THR A 162 19.12 -0.20 14.72
C THR A 162 20.10 0.44 13.74
N TYR A 163 19.60 1.15 12.71
CA TYR A 163 20.40 1.65 11.58
C TYR A 163 20.56 3.17 11.64
N ASN A 164 21.33 3.63 12.61
CA ASN A 164 21.59 5.05 12.81
C ASN A 164 22.88 5.48 12.09
N PRO A 165 22.93 6.67 11.50
CA PRO A 165 24.17 7.25 11.00
C PRO A 165 25.12 7.58 12.16
N LEU A 166 26.41 7.56 11.89
CA LEU A 166 27.39 8.20 12.77
C LEU A 166 27.33 9.72 12.58
N ALA A 167 27.78 10.47 13.59
CA ALA A 167 27.76 11.94 13.51
C ALA A 167 28.53 12.50 12.29
N ASN A 168 29.66 11.88 11.93
CA ASN A 168 30.43 12.23 10.74
C ASN A 168 29.84 11.69 9.42
N GLY A 169 28.85 10.83 9.51
CA GLY A 169 28.07 10.33 8.38
C GLY A 169 26.92 11.26 7.96
N ILE A 170 26.68 12.36 8.68
CA ILE A 170 25.68 13.37 8.34
C ILE A 170 26.41 14.64 7.90
N VAL A 171 26.29 15.02 6.62
CA VAL A 171 27.00 16.16 6.03
C VAL A 171 26.00 17.12 5.41
N GLU A 172 25.98 18.37 5.91
CA GLU A 172 25.21 19.50 5.39
C GLU A 172 23.72 19.15 5.10
N ILE A 173 23.10 18.43 6.02
CA ILE A 173 21.67 18.11 5.98
C ILE A 173 20.90 19.16 6.79
N THR A 174 19.81 19.65 6.22
CA THR A 174 18.80 20.44 6.92
C THR A 174 17.47 19.68 6.93
N TYR A 175 16.61 20.01 7.89
CA TYR A 175 15.28 19.41 8.01
C TYR A 175 14.23 20.49 7.79
N THR A 176 13.47 20.36 6.70
CA THR A 176 12.49 21.37 6.29
C THR A 176 11.10 20.73 6.18
N ALA A 177 10.05 21.54 6.02
CA ALA A 177 8.68 21.02 5.91
C ALA A 177 8.57 19.97 4.81
N SER A 178 7.93 18.86 5.13
CA SER A 178 7.70 17.75 4.21
C SER A 178 6.49 17.99 3.30
N ARG A 179 5.92 16.93 2.74
CA ARG A 179 4.84 16.90 1.75
C ARG A 179 3.49 17.44 2.24
N ASN A 180 3.25 17.37 3.54
CA ASN A 180 2.07 17.94 4.20
C ASN A 180 2.33 18.09 5.71
N THR A 181 1.42 18.72 6.44
CA THR A 181 1.58 18.98 7.89
C THR A 181 1.69 17.69 8.73
N ALA A 182 0.98 16.63 8.35
CA ALA A 182 1.01 15.35 9.08
C ALA A 182 2.31 14.58 8.86
N ALA A 183 3.00 14.84 7.75
CA ALA A 183 4.30 14.26 7.41
C ALA A 183 5.48 15.00 8.09
N GLY A 184 5.24 16.09 8.82
CA GLY A 184 6.25 16.80 9.60
C GLY A 184 7.37 17.37 8.75
N LYS A 185 8.61 16.86 8.89
CA LYS A 185 9.81 17.32 8.22
C LYS A 185 10.41 16.26 7.30
N ALA A 186 11.28 16.71 6.42
CA ALA A 186 12.04 15.91 5.48
C ALA A 186 13.51 16.31 5.50
N ALA A 187 14.41 15.37 5.24
CA ALA A 187 15.83 15.67 5.01
C ALA A 187 16.01 16.40 3.68
N THR A 188 16.69 17.54 3.70
CA THR A 188 16.93 18.41 2.56
C THR A 188 18.40 18.39 2.18
N PHE A 189 18.66 18.14 0.90
CA PHE A 189 19.95 17.94 0.26
C PHE A 189 20.27 19.08 -0.69
N ASN A 190 21.54 19.56 -0.69
CA ASN A 190 21.98 20.77 -1.38
C ASN A 190 22.44 20.57 -2.85
N GLY A 191 22.55 19.34 -3.32
CA GLY A 191 23.00 19.02 -4.68
C GLY A 191 24.52 19.08 -4.91
N THR A 192 25.33 19.21 -3.85
CA THR A 192 26.79 19.34 -3.95
C THR A 192 27.58 18.48 -2.97
N THR A 193 27.15 18.45 -1.69
CA THR A 193 27.91 17.82 -0.60
C THR A 193 27.03 17.06 0.38
N SER A 194 25.72 17.33 0.38
CA SER A 194 24.81 16.70 1.35
C SER A 194 24.74 15.19 1.18
N ILE A 195 25.00 14.46 2.27
CA ILE A 195 24.89 13.00 2.32
C ILE A 195 24.58 12.55 3.74
N ILE A 196 23.82 11.45 3.86
CA ILE A 196 23.67 10.69 5.10
C ILE A 196 24.20 9.28 4.84
N GLU A 197 25.11 8.79 5.68
CA GLU A 197 25.75 7.47 5.55
C GLU A 197 25.34 6.56 6.71
N ILE A 198 24.71 5.43 6.39
CA ILE A 198 24.22 4.42 7.36
C ILE A 198 25.16 3.23 7.33
N PRO A 199 25.91 2.96 8.40
CA PRO A 199 26.87 1.86 8.44
C PRO A 199 26.19 0.49 8.49
N ASN A 200 26.86 -0.54 7.96
CA ASN A 200 26.45 -1.95 8.00
C ASN A 200 25.02 -2.19 7.44
N ALA A 201 24.66 -1.47 6.40
CA ALA A 201 23.33 -1.53 5.83
C ALA A 201 23.13 -2.66 4.80
N ASP A 202 24.17 -3.41 4.47
CA ASP A 202 24.11 -4.59 3.60
C ASP A 202 23.12 -5.65 4.08
N VAL A 203 23.00 -5.83 5.40
CA VAL A 203 22.03 -6.77 6.00
C VAL A 203 20.57 -6.39 5.71
N LEU A 204 20.29 -5.13 5.36
CA LEU A 204 18.95 -4.66 5.01
C LEU A 204 18.50 -5.17 3.63
N ILE A 205 19.44 -5.50 2.74
CA ILE A 205 19.11 -6.04 1.42
C ILE A 205 19.39 -7.53 1.28
N ASN A 206 20.18 -8.13 2.18
CA ASN A 206 20.51 -9.57 2.15
C ASN A 206 19.27 -10.38 2.57
N THR A 207 18.30 -10.51 1.68
CA THR A 207 17.02 -11.15 1.99
C THR A 207 16.35 -11.77 0.76
N LYS A 208 15.54 -12.80 0.97
CA LYS A 208 14.74 -13.45 -0.06
C LYS A 208 13.56 -12.57 -0.51
N ASN A 209 12.92 -11.89 0.44
CA ASN A 209 11.75 -11.04 0.20
C ASN A 209 12.06 -9.62 0.68
N PHE A 210 11.78 -8.65 -0.15
CA PHE A 210 12.16 -7.27 0.10
C PHE A 210 11.11 -6.27 -0.30
N THR A 211 10.98 -5.19 0.45
CA THR A 211 10.34 -3.95 0.02
C THR A 211 11.12 -2.77 0.55
N MET A 212 11.38 -1.80 -0.32
CA MET A 212 11.83 -0.46 0.04
C MET A 212 10.79 0.55 -0.43
N SER A 213 10.43 1.49 0.44
CA SER A 213 9.48 2.57 0.14
C SER A 213 10.02 3.89 0.67
N PHE A 214 9.87 4.98 -0.08
CA PHE A 214 10.30 6.31 0.32
C PHE A 214 9.57 7.41 -0.45
N TRP A 215 9.56 8.60 0.12
CA TRP A 215 9.14 9.81 -0.55
C TRP A 215 10.36 10.62 -1.00
N VAL A 216 10.31 11.11 -2.23
CA VAL A 216 11.38 11.92 -2.82
C VAL A 216 10.78 13.11 -3.55
N LYS A 217 11.41 14.28 -3.41
CA LYS A 217 11.15 15.47 -4.23
C LYS A 217 12.48 15.96 -4.78
N ALA A 218 12.70 15.76 -6.08
CA ALA A 218 13.93 16.21 -6.75
C ALA A 218 13.72 17.61 -7.33
N GLU A 219 14.66 18.52 -7.02
CA GLU A 219 14.68 19.88 -7.57
C GLU A 219 15.59 19.94 -8.79
N ASP A 220 15.14 20.65 -9.84
CA ASP A 220 15.93 20.79 -11.06
C ASP A 220 17.31 21.43 -10.77
N GLN A 221 18.36 20.80 -11.29
CA GLN A 221 19.75 21.26 -11.17
C GLN A 221 20.54 21.14 -12.48
N GLY A 222 19.86 20.80 -13.59
CA GLY A 222 20.49 20.60 -14.90
C GLY A 222 21.38 19.38 -15.03
N LYS A 223 21.38 18.48 -14.04
CA LYS A 223 22.11 17.21 -14.03
C LYS A 223 21.29 16.11 -13.32
N GLY A 224 21.74 14.86 -13.41
CA GLY A 224 21.09 13.74 -12.73
C GLY A 224 21.14 13.83 -11.22
N HIS A 225 20.35 12.98 -10.56
CA HIS A 225 20.23 12.88 -9.11
C HIS A 225 20.53 11.46 -8.66
N PHE A 226 21.60 11.27 -7.93
CA PHE A 226 21.89 10.05 -7.17
C PHE A 226 21.20 10.13 -5.81
N VAL A 227 20.02 9.53 -5.71
CA VAL A 227 19.09 9.77 -4.61
C VAL A 227 19.40 8.90 -3.40
N ILE A 228 19.47 7.58 -3.62
CA ILE A 228 19.75 6.57 -2.59
C ILE A 228 20.61 5.47 -3.19
N GLY A 229 21.58 4.97 -2.41
CA GLY A 229 22.35 3.83 -2.83
C GLY A 229 23.02 3.08 -1.68
N LEU A 230 23.33 1.82 -1.94
CA LEU A 230 24.15 0.97 -1.09
C LEU A 230 25.21 0.32 -1.98
N GLY A 231 26.37 0.96 -2.06
CA GLY A 231 27.46 0.52 -2.97
C GLY A 231 27.03 0.53 -4.43
N ALA A 232 26.24 1.51 -4.84
CA ALA A 232 25.71 1.66 -6.19
C ALA A 232 24.96 0.38 -6.64
N PHE A 233 25.15 -0.04 -7.91
CA PHE A 233 24.54 -1.25 -8.46
C PHE A 233 25.04 -2.58 -7.82
N LEU A 234 26.09 -2.52 -6.98
CA LEU A 234 26.56 -3.69 -6.23
C LEU A 234 25.71 -4.02 -4.99
N GLY A 235 24.70 -3.21 -4.73
CA GLY A 235 23.69 -3.43 -3.71
C GLY A 235 22.34 -2.97 -4.18
N LEU A 236 22.05 -1.68 -4.02
CA LEU A 236 20.88 -1.01 -4.60
C LEU A 236 21.22 0.43 -4.97
N GLN A 237 20.49 0.97 -5.94
CA GLN A 237 20.66 2.33 -6.39
C GLN A 237 19.34 2.87 -6.95
N PHE A 238 18.93 4.04 -6.49
CA PHE A 238 17.87 4.81 -7.13
C PHE A 238 18.42 6.14 -7.62
N GLU A 239 18.22 6.42 -8.90
CA GLU A 239 18.61 7.65 -9.54
C GLU A 239 17.51 8.22 -10.43
N MET A 240 17.46 9.56 -10.55
CA MET A 240 16.60 10.26 -11.49
C MET A 240 17.47 10.93 -12.56
N PHE A 241 17.00 10.92 -13.81
CA PHE A 241 17.73 11.53 -14.92
C PHE A 241 17.56 13.05 -14.91
N GLY A 242 18.57 13.77 -15.35
CA GLY A 242 18.61 15.24 -15.28
C GLY A 242 17.52 15.94 -16.10
N ASN A 243 16.96 15.27 -17.12
CA ASN A 243 15.83 15.76 -17.90
C ASN A 243 14.45 15.37 -17.31
N PHE A 244 14.42 14.59 -16.21
CA PHE A 244 13.23 14.05 -15.58
C PHE A 244 12.34 13.16 -16.49
N GLU A 245 12.84 12.72 -17.63
CA GLU A 245 12.11 11.80 -18.52
C GLU A 245 12.15 10.35 -18.03
N GLY A 246 12.93 10.06 -17.01
CA GLY A 246 13.03 8.72 -16.43
C GLY A 246 13.81 8.66 -15.14
N ALA A 247 13.78 7.44 -14.57
CA ALA A 247 14.54 7.06 -13.39
C ALA A 247 14.98 5.60 -13.49
N LYS A 248 15.94 5.20 -12.66
CA LYS A 248 16.47 3.83 -12.62
C LYS A 248 16.49 3.33 -11.18
N PHE A 249 16.08 2.08 -10.99
CA PHE A 249 16.28 1.33 -9.76
C PHE A 249 17.15 0.11 -10.08
N ALA A 250 18.40 0.11 -9.63
CA ALA A 250 19.33 -1.01 -9.80
C ALA A 250 19.39 -1.85 -8.53
N ILE A 251 19.41 -3.17 -8.67
CA ILE A 251 19.45 -4.12 -7.56
C ILE A 251 20.45 -5.23 -7.84
N ARG A 252 21.16 -5.64 -6.80
CA ARG A 252 22.03 -6.83 -6.79
C ARG A 252 21.30 -8.05 -6.29
N TYR A 253 21.43 -9.18 -7.00
CA TYR A 253 20.76 -10.43 -6.71
C TYR A 253 21.77 -11.56 -6.47
N GLU A 254 21.39 -12.54 -5.65
CA GLU A 254 22.07 -13.81 -5.52
C GLU A 254 21.61 -14.79 -6.60
N LEU A 255 22.53 -15.30 -7.38
CA LEU A 255 22.27 -16.30 -8.42
C LEU A 255 22.21 -17.71 -7.85
N ALA A 256 21.81 -18.70 -8.68
CA ALA A 256 21.68 -20.10 -8.27
C ALA A 256 22.98 -20.71 -7.73
N ASP A 257 24.12 -20.31 -8.26
CA ASP A 257 25.47 -20.77 -7.88
C ASP A 257 26.05 -20.06 -6.64
N GLY A 258 25.32 -19.07 -6.09
CA GLY A 258 25.74 -18.28 -4.92
C GLY A 258 26.57 -17.03 -5.29
N THR A 259 26.91 -16.85 -6.56
CA THR A 259 27.47 -15.58 -7.05
C THR A 259 26.41 -14.48 -7.06
N THR A 260 26.79 -13.26 -7.40
CA THR A 260 25.84 -12.14 -7.46
C THR A 260 25.93 -11.44 -8.81
N ASP A 261 24.79 -10.93 -9.29
CA ASP A 261 24.70 -10.07 -10.47
C ASP A 261 23.69 -8.97 -10.28
N SER A 262 23.77 -7.91 -11.07
CA SER A 262 22.89 -6.75 -10.98
C SER A 262 21.89 -6.72 -12.12
N GLU A 263 20.74 -6.07 -11.87
CA GLU A 263 19.77 -5.75 -12.89
C GLU A 263 19.27 -4.34 -12.70
N ASP A 264 19.20 -3.61 -13.82
CA ASP A 264 18.74 -2.23 -13.86
C ASP A 264 17.29 -2.17 -14.31
N MET A 265 16.41 -1.68 -13.45
CA MET A 265 15.02 -1.41 -13.81
C MET A 265 14.88 0.06 -14.22
N TRP A 266 15.07 0.33 -15.50
CA TRP A 266 14.82 1.63 -16.12
C TRP A 266 13.31 1.84 -16.30
N PHE A 267 12.82 3.04 -15.97
CA PHE A 267 11.44 3.43 -16.23
C PHE A 267 11.35 4.90 -16.64
N PRO A 268 10.61 5.27 -17.73
CA PRO A 268 9.94 4.32 -18.63
C PRO A 268 10.95 3.43 -19.33
N SER A 269 10.51 2.22 -19.69
CA SER A 269 11.29 1.33 -20.52
C SER A 269 11.15 1.72 -21.98
N ASP A 270 12.11 1.29 -22.81
CA ASP A 270 11.98 1.37 -24.25
C ASP A 270 10.64 0.78 -24.71
N ALA A 271 10.11 1.34 -25.78
CA ALA A 271 8.76 1.04 -26.24
C ALA A 271 8.52 -0.44 -26.60
N THR A 272 9.56 -1.22 -26.80
CA THR A 272 9.46 -2.61 -27.21
C THR A 272 9.53 -3.52 -25.97
N PHE A 273 8.44 -4.20 -25.70
CA PHE A 273 8.45 -5.31 -24.76
C PHE A 273 9.40 -6.41 -25.25
N ASN A 274 10.21 -6.92 -24.35
CA ASN A 274 11.25 -7.85 -24.65
C ASN A 274 11.16 -9.06 -23.70
N GLY A 275 10.05 -9.79 -23.81
CA GLY A 275 9.66 -10.80 -22.84
C GLY A 275 10.61 -11.94 -22.64
N ASN A 276 11.40 -12.33 -23.66
CA ASN A 276 12.22 -13.53 -23.56
C ASN A 276 13.34 -13.67 -24.60
N ASP A 277 13.41 -12.82 -25.58
CA ASP A 277 14.47 -12.85 -26.60
C ASP A 277 15.61 -11.89 -26.25
N GLY A 278 15.47 -11.20 -25.14
CA GLY A 278 16.45 -10.34 -24.58
C GLY A 278 16.79 -10.67 -23.14
N TRP A 279 17.67 -9.90 -22.64
CA TRP A 279 18.27 -10.03 -21.32
C TRP A 279 17.45 -9.39 -20.19
N GLN A 280 16.30 -8.75 -20.48
CA GLN A 280 15.60 -7.93 -19.49
C GLN A 280 14.43 -8.63 -18.81
N GLY A 281 13.76 -9.58 -19.45
CA GLY A 281 12.73 -10.41 -18.84
C GLY A 281 11.59 -9.68 -18.12
N TRP A 282 11.22 -8.44 -18.53
CA TRP A 282 10.08 -7.78 -17.91
C TRP A 282 8.76 -8.33 -18.44
N ASP A 283 7.79 -8.46 -17.54
CA ASP A 283 6.45 -8.95 -17.86
C ASP A 283 5.40 -7.83 -17.90
N PHE A 284 5.76 -6.64 -17.40
CA PHE A 284 4.90 -5.48 -17.42
C PHE A 284 5.73 -4.18 -17.44
N ALA A 285 5.31 -3.23 -18.27
CA ALA A 285 5.74 -1.84 -18.23
C ALA A 285 4.55 -0.94 -18.57
N LYS A 286 4.26 0.04 -17.72
CA LYS A 286 3.22 1.03 -17.97
C LYS A 286 3.67 1.96 -19.09
N ALA A 287 2.80 2.17 -20.08
CA ALA A 287 3.00 3.19 -21.10
C ALA A 287 2.83 4.59 -20.47
N ILE A 288 3.83 5.46 -20.63
CA ILE A 288 3.81 6.84 -20.17
C ILE A 288 4.59 7.72 -21.14
N THR A 289 4.13 8.93 -21.36
CA THR A 289 4.85 9.91 -22.20
C THR A 289 5.94 10.62 -21.40
N ALA A 290 6.99 11.11 -22.07
CA ALA A 290 8.03 11.93 -21.44
C ALA A 290 7.43 13.13 -20.69
N ALA A 291 6.44 13.81 -21.26
CA ALA A 291 5.78 14.95 -20.63
C ALA A 291 5.09 14.57 -19.29
N ASN A 292 4.41 13.42 -19.25
CA ASN A 292 3.77 12.92 -18.03
C ASN A 292 4.81 12.45 -17.00
N MET A 293 5.94 11.90 -17.46
CA MET A 293 7.04 11.52 -16.59
C MET A 293 7.67 12.75 -15.93
N ILE A 294 7.97 13.79 -16.71
CA ILE A 294 8.47 15.08 -16.20
C ILE A 294 7.48 15.69 -15.19
N ALA A 295 6.19 15.71 -15.52
CA ALA A 295 5.15 16.25 -14.64
C ALA A 295 5.02 15.48 -13.31
N MET A 296 5.40 14.21 -13.27
CA MET A 296 5.40 13.37 -12.08
C MET A 296 6.67 13.52 -11.25
N LEU A 297 7.83 13.69 -11.87
CA LEU A 297 9.14 13.67 -11.19
C LEU A 297 9.66 15.05 -10.80
N LYS A 298 9.51 16.06 -11.67
CA LYS A 298 10.16 17.36 -11.51
C LYS A 298 9.48 18.21 -10.46
N ASP A 299 10.19 18.58 -9.40
CA ASP A 299 9.73 19.47 -8.33
C ASP A 299 8.43 18.98 -7.63
N LYS A 300 8.14 17.68 -7.70
CA LYS A 300 6.98 17.05 -7.10
C LYS A 300 7.38 15.96 -6.11
N TRP A 301 6.57 15.79 -5.08
CA TRP A 301 6.68 14.64 -4.22
C TRP A 301 6.26 13.38 -4.97
N LEU A 302 7.16 12.42 -5.03
CA LEU A 302 6.96 11.09 -5.60
C LEU A 302 7.08 10.05 -4.50
N HIS A 303 6.11 9.17 -4.39
CA HIS A 303 6.21 7.96 -3.59
C HIS A 303 6.80 6.84 -4.46
N VAL A 304 7.97 6.35 -4.10
CA VAL A 304 8.64 5.24 -4.77
C VAL A 304 8.54 4.01 -3.90
N THR A 305 8.13 2.88 -4.47
CA THR A 305 8.20 1.58 -3.81
C THR A 305 8.77 0.56 -4.77
N TYR A 306 9.76 -0.20 -4.31
CA TYR A 306 10.28 -1.38 -4.99
C TYR A 306 10.03 -2.61 -4.13
N THR A 307 9.52 -3.69 -4.73
CA THR A 307 9.34 -4.98 -4.08
C THR A 307 10.10 -6.07 -4.82
N TYR A 308 10.66 -7.03 -4.08
CA TYR A 308 11.18 -8.27 -4.65
C TYR A 308 10.58 -9.48 -3.92
N ASN A 309 9.99 -10.40 -4.70
CA ASN A 309 9.43 -11.66 -4.25
C ASN A 309 10.34 -12.80 -4.69
N GLY A 310 11.08 -13.38 -3.76
CA GLY A 310 12.03 -14.45 -4.07
C GLY A 310 11.38 -15.79 -4.43
N ASP A 311 10.13 -16.04 -3.98
CA ASP A 311 9.41 -17.26 -4.37
C ASP A 311 8.89 -17.18 -5.81
N ALA A 312 8.38 -16.01 -6.21
CA ALA A 312 7.95 -15.74 -7.57
C ALA A 312 9.10 -15.35 -8.50
N ARG A 313 10.27 -15.00 -7.96
CA ARG A 313 11.42 -14.41 -8.69
C ARG A 313 11.02 -13.17 -9.46
N LYS A 314 10.30 -12.25 -8.81
CA LYS A 314 9.72 -11.07 -9.45
C LYS A 314 10.07 -9.80 -8.69
N GLY A 315 10.65 -8.82 -9.42
CA GLY A 315 10.86 -7.45 -8.95
C GLY A 315 9.78 -6.52 -9.51
N THR A 316 9.23 -5.61 -8.68
CA THR A 316 8.18 -4.70 -9.12
C THR A 316 8.42 -3.29 -8.61
N LEU A 317 8.35 -2.30 -9.49
CA LEU A 317 8.47 -0.88 -9.21
C LEU A 317 7.09 -0.22 -9.22
N TYR A 318 6.83 0.60 -8.21
CA TYR A 318 5.61 1.38 -8.05
C TYR A 318 5.95 2.86 -7.86
N TYR A 319 5.19 3.74 -8.53
CA TYR A 319 5.19 5.17 -8.29
C TYR A 319 3.79 5.62 -7.87
N ASN A 320 3.71 6.41 -6.80
CA ASN A 320 2.45 6.95 -6.30
C ASN A 320 1.38 5.86 -6.06
N GLY A 321 1.80 4.71 -5.55
CA GLY A 321 0.92 3.58 -5.28
C GLY A 321 0.52 2.76 -6.50
N GLU A 322 0.96 3.12 -7.71
CA GLU A 322 0.63 2.44 -8.97
C GLU A 322 1.82 1.64 -9.50
N LYS A 323 1.55 0.44 -10.02
CA LYS A 323 2.57 -0.42 -10.65
C LYS A 323 3.08 0.22 -11.94
N MET A 324 4.41 0.42 -12.04
CA MET A 324 5.07 1.01 -13.20
C MET A 324 5.75 -0.03 -14.08
N LYS A 325 6.55 -0.92 -13.48
CA LYS A 325 7.29 -1.95 -14.20
C LYS A 325 7.49 -3.16 -13.31
N SER A 326 7.57 -4.34 -13.92
CA SER A 326 8.00 -5.54 -13.20
C SER A 326 8.89 -6.41 -14.08
N PHE A 327 9.93 -6.99 -13.44
CA PHE A 327 10.74 -8.06 -13.99
C PHE A 327 10.26 -9.40 -13.45
N ASP A 328 10.14 -10.38 -14.36
CA ASP A 328 9.95 -11.77 -14.03
C ASP A 328 11.21 -12.54 -14.45
N PHE A 329 12.05 -12.92 -13.51
CA PHE A 329 13.30 -13.61 -13.80
C PHE A 329 13.09 -15.00 -14.42
N ASN A 330 11.88 -15.56 -14.37
CA ASN A 330 11.57 -16.79 -15.08
C ASN A 330 11.48 -16.59 -16.61
N LEU A 331 11.44 -15.37 -17.10
CA LEU A 331 11.46 -15.04 -18.52
C LEU A 331 12.87 -14.96 -19.12
N TRP A 332 13.92 -14.89 -18.30
CA TRP A 332 15.30 -14.97 -18.81
C TRP A 332 15.54 -16.30 -19.52
N PRO A 333 16.44 -16.35 -20.51
CA PRO A 333 16.81 -17.59 -21.20
C PRO A 333 17.18 -18.71 -20.21
N THR A 334 16.88 -19.96 -20.57
CA THR A 334 17.10 -21.11 -19.67
C THR A 334 18.56 -21.25 -19.23
N ALA A 335 19.50 -20.84 -20.08
CA ALA A 335 20.94 -20.88 -19.78
C ALA A 335 21.44 -19.64 -19.00
N ASP A 336 20.61 -18.61 -18.84
CA ASP A 336 21.01 -17.39 -18.13
C ASP A 336 20.99 -17.61 -16.61
N PRO A 337 22.08 -17.33 -15.88
CA PRO A 337 22.14 -17.47 -14.43
C PRO A 337 21.07 -16.66 -13.70
N LYS A 338 20.60 -15.54 -14.24
CA LYS A 338 19.55 -14.69 -13.66
C LYS A 338 18.19 -15.40 -13.54
N ARG A 339 17.93 -16.42 -14.39
CA ARG A 339 16.74 -17.27 -14.23
C ARG A 339 16.69 -17.99 -12.87
N GLY A 340 17.86 -18.19 -12.25
CA GLY A 340 18.03 -18.87 -10.96
C GLY A 340 18.15 -17.94 -9.75
N VAL A 341 17.79 -16.66 -9.86
CA VAL A 341 17.85 -15.69 -8.77
C VAL A 341 17.10 -16.20 -7.54
N LYS A 342 17.77 -16.15 -6.38
CA LYS A 342 17.24 -16.63 -5.09
C LYS A 342 16.68 -15.51 -4.22
N GLY A 343 17.38 -14.36 -4.17
CA GLY A 343 17.09 -13.24 -3.32
C GLY A 343 17.93 -12.03 -3.70
N MET A 344 17.82 -10.97 -2.93
CA MET A 344 18.73 -9.85 -3.04
C MET A 344 19.96 -10.09 -2.18
N LYS A 345 21.13 -9.62 -2.62
CA LYS A 345 22.39 -9.79 -1.89
C LYS A 345 23.39 -8.71 -2.26
N TYR A 346 23.93 -8.05 -1.24
CA TYR A 346 25.04 -7.13 -1.42
C TYR A 346 26.29 -7.87 -1.96
N GLY A 347 26.91 -7.32 -3.00
CA GLY A 347 28.09 -7.88 -3.66
C GLY A 347 29.28 -6.93 -3.70
N GLY A 348 29.21 -5.79 -3.00
CA GLY A 348 30.27 -4.80 -2.99
C GLY A 348 31.42 -5.16 -2.06
N VAL A 349 32.63 -4.73 -2.43
CA VAL A 349 33.85 -4.90 -1.65
C VAL A 349 34.69 -3.61 -1.67
N MET A 350 35.43 -3.36 -0.58
CA MET A 350 36.43 -2.28 -0.53
C MET A 350 37.62 -2.63 -1.45
N PRO A 351 38.25 -1.63 -2.10
CA PRO A 351 38.03 -0.18 -1.95
C PRO A 351 36.91 0.39 -2.84
N ASP A 352 36.32 -0.40 -3.74
CA ASP A 352 35.35 0.11 -4.69
C ASP A 352 34.13 0.70 -3.98
N VAL A 353 33.51 -0.05 -3.07
CA VAL A 353 32.37 0.39 -2.29
C VAL A 353 32.39 -0.21 -0.88
N LYS A 354 31.81 0.51 0.07
CA LYS A 354 31.60 0.08 1.44
C LYS A 354 30.14 -0.34 1.66
N ASN A 355 29.87 -1.22 2.63
CA ASN A 355 28.55 -1.68 3.02
C ASN A 355 27.73 -0.61 3.79
N GLU A 356 27.86 0.63 3.37
CA GLU A 356 27.14 1.79 3.92
C GLU A 356 26.07 2.26 2.94
N MET A 357 24.83 2.39 3.42
CA MET A 357 23.76 3.01 2.64
C MET A 357 23.94 4.53 2.67
N ALA A 358 23.85 5.15 1.50
CA ALA A 358 23.92 6.59 1.33
C ALA A 358 22.55 7.15 0.93
N PHE A 359 22.12 8.21 1.58
CA PHE A 359 21.05 9.08 1.12
C PHE A 359 21.66 10.38 0.60
N GLY A 360 21.26 10.82 -0.59
CA GLY A 360 21.83 11.96 -1.28
C GLY A 360 22.94 11.61 -2.26
N PHE A 361 23.38 10.36 -2.30
CA PHE A 361 24.31 9.79 -3.28
C PHE A 361 24.08 8.27 -3.42
N ILE A 362 24.78 7.59 -4.34
CA ILE A 362 24.58 6.15 -4.60
C ILE A 362 25.58 5.24 -3.88
N GLN A 363 26.60 5.80 -3.25
CA GLN A 363 27.56 5.09 -2.41
C GLN A 363 28.07 6.04 -1.32
N SER A 364 28.66 5.48 -0.26
CA SER A 364 29.33 6.30 0.76
C SER A 364 30.61 6.92 0.23
N ARG A 365 31.05 8.00 0.88
CA ARG A 365 32.29 8.72 0.56
C ARG A 365 33.56 7.86 0.64
N ALA A 366 33.49 6.72 1.33
CA ALA A 366 34.60 5.80 1.46
C ALA A 366 34.82 4.95 0.19
N GLY A 367 33.84 4.88 -0.71
CA GLY A 367 33.97 4.10 -1.95
C GLY A 367 34.71 4.87 -3.05
N THR A 368 35.50 4.14 -3.85
CA THR A 368 36.31 4.71 -4.92
C THR A 368 35.83 4.31 -6.33
N MET A 369 34.74 3.56 -6.46
CA MET A 369 34.26 2.98 -7.72
C MET A 369 34.27 3.96 -8.90
N TRP A 370 33.84 5.20 -8.67
CA TRP A 370 33.80 6.25 -9.70
C TRP A 370 34.62 7.50 -9.30
N ALA A 371 35.68 7.31 -8.51
CA ALA A 371 36.47 8.42 -8.01
C ALA A 371 37.11 9.30 -9.12
N THR A 372 37.24 8.77 -10.35
CA THR A 372 37.78 9.49 -11.51
C THR A 372 36.71 10.05 -12.44
N GLU A 373 35.44 9.69 -12.22
CA GLU A 373 34.35 10.09 -13.11
C GLU A 373 33.72 11.41 -12.66
N PRO A 374 33.69 12.46 -13.52
CA PRO A 374 33.15 13.78 -13.15
C PRO A 374 31.67 13.76 -12.70
N TRP A 375 30.90 12.77 -13.13
CA TRP A 375 29.49 12.60 -12.78
C TRP A 375 29.28 11.71 -11.54
N GLY A 376 30.28 10.86 -11.20
CA GLY A 376 30.18 9.78 -10.24
C GLY A 376 31.08 9.88 -9.02
N GLY A 377 32.21 10.60 -9.11
CA GLY A 377 33.10 10.82 -7.98
C GLY A 377 32.53 11.87 -7.02
N TYR A 378 32.35 11.49 -5.76
CA TYR A 378 31.70 12.35 -4.76
C TYR A 378 32.30 13.75 -4.64
N THR A 379 33.62 13.88 -4.82
CA THR A 379 34.35 15.17 -4.68
C THR A 379 34.25 16.08 -5.91
N PHE A 380 33.70 15.62 -7.02
CA PHE A 380 33.60 16.44 -8.23
C PHE A 380 32.40 17.39 -8.16
N PRO A 381 32.55 18.66 -8.47
CA PRO A 381 31.44 19.62 -8.49
C PRO A 381 30.31 19.25 -9.47
N GLY A 382 30.64 18.51 -10.54
CA GLY A 382 29.70 18.04 -11.55
C GLY A 382 29.00 16.73 -11.20
N ALA A 383 29.39 16.08 -10.10
CA ALA A 383 28.78 14.82 -9.70
C ALA A 383 27.27 14.94 -9.47
N ASN A 384 26.56 13.85 -9.72
CA ASN A 384 25.10 13.79 -9.65
C ASN A 384 24.57 13.76 -8.20
N HIS A 385 25.14 14.58 -7.31
CA HIS A 385 24.61 14.74 -5.96
C HIS A 385 23.12 15.06 -6.00
N PHE A 386 22.36 14.50 -5.07
CA PHE A 386 20.94 14.75 -4.98
C PHE A 386 20.67 16.17 -4.47
N LYS A 387 19.82 16.90 -5.19
CA LYS A 387 19.24 18.16 -4.75
C LYS A 387 17.75 17.98 -4.57
N GLY A 388 17.26 18.22 -3.35
CA GLY A 388 15.84 18.03 -3.04
C GLY A 388 15.60 17.49 -1.64
N GLN A 389 14.50 16.79 -1.47
CA GLN A 389 14.06 16.29 -0.17
C GLN A 389 13.81 14.79 -0.20
N LEU A 390 14.16 14.09 0.90
CA LEU A 390 13.80 12.68 1.17
C LEU A 390 13.02 12.60 2.47
N ASP A 391 12.02 11.69 2.49
CA ASP A 391 11.21 11.48 3.66
C ASP A 391 10.71 10.04 3.75
N ASP A 392 10.42 9.58 4.97
CA ASP A 392 9.77 8.29 5.26
C ASP A 392 10.39 7.09 4.52
N ILE A 393 11.73 6.94 4.57
CA ILE A 393 12.40 5.80 3.96
C ILE A 393 12.17 4.57 4.83
N ARG A 394 11.54 3.53 4.27
CA ARG A 394 11.20 2.28 4.98
C ARG A 394 11.73 1.06 4.23
N ILE A 395 12.26 0.09 5.00
CA ILE A 395 12.71 -1.21 4.47
C ILE A 395 12.00 -2.33 5.22
N PHE A 396 11.57 -3.34 4.46
CA PHE A 396 10.88 -4.53 4.96
C PHE A 396 11.55 -5.79 4.38
N HIS A 397 11.67 -6.84 5.18
CA HIS A 397 12.04 -8.19 4.71
C HIS A 397 10.78 -9.00 4.38
N LYS A 398 9.84 -8.38 3.72
CA LYS A 398 8.61 -8.96 3.16
C LYS A 398 8.23 -8.24 1.87
N VAL A 399 7.39 -8.88 1.08
CA VAL A 399 6.76 -8.25 -0.09
C VAL A 399 5.50 -7.56 0.38
N LEU A 400 5.44 -6.23 0.29
CA LEU A 400 4.18 -5.52 0.46
C LEU A 400 3.28 -5.79 -0.75
N THR A 401 2.00 -6.01 -0.47
CA THR A 401 0.99 -6.17 -1.52
C THR A 401 0.69 -4.84 -2.21
N GLN A 402 0.13 -4.90 -3.42
CA GLN A 402 -0.36 -3.69 -4.12
C GLN A 402 -1.32 -2.88 -3.25
N VAL A 403 -2.17 -3.54 -2.47
CA VAL A 403 -3.13 -2.88 -1.59
C VAL A 403 -2.42 -2.12 -0.47
N GLU A 404 -1.45 -2.75 0.21
CA GLU A 404 -0.64 -2.08 1.25
C GLU A 404 0.09 -0.86 0.70
N ILE A 405 0.70 -0.97 -0.49
CA ILE A 405 1.43 0.13 -1.16
C ILE A 405 0.46 1.28 -1.51
N THR A 406 -0.71 0.96 -2.06
CA THR A 406 -1.73 1.95 -2.40
C THR A 406 -2.28 2.65 -1.14
N LEU A 407 -2.49 1.92 -0.05
CA LEU A 407 -2.92 2.49 1.24
C LEU A 407 -1.86 3.41 1.84
N MET A 408 -0.58 3.02 1.82
CA MET A 408 0.53 3.89 2.25
C MET A 408 0.50 5.20 1.46
N TYR A 409 0.53 5.13 0.13
CA TYR A 409 0.47 6.31 -0.72
C TYR A 409 -0.75 7.20 -0.42
N ASN A 410 -1.96 6.61 -0.39
CA ASN A 410 -3.19 7.37 -0.23
C ASN A 410 -3.32 8.04 1.15
N SER A 411 -2.78 7.43 2.20
CA SER A 411 -2.81 7.98 3.55
C SER A 411 -1.69 9.01 3.82
N GLU A 412 -0.65 9.06 2.97
CA GLU A 412 0.53 9.90 3.20
C GLU A 412 0.73 11.00 2.15
N LYS A 413 0.05 10.94 1.00
CA LYS A 413 0.23 11.88 -0.13
C LYS A 413 0.00 13.35 0.27
N PRO A 414 0.59 14.30 -0.48
CA PRO A 414 0.43 15.74 -0.28
C PRO A 414 -1.01 16.19 -0.24
#